data_a925f91cfce93dfa937329300f4c9407
#
_entry.id   a925f91cfce93dfa937329300f4c9407
#
_cell.length_a   1.000
_cell.length_b   1.000
_cell.length_c   1.000
_cell.angle_alpha   90.00
_cell.angle_beta   90.00
_cell.angle_gamma   90.00
#
_symmetry.space_group_name_H-M   'P 1'
#
loop_
_entity.id
_entity.type
_entity.pdbx_description
1 polymer ?
#
loop_
_entity_poly.entity_id
_entity_poly.type
_entity_poly.pdbx_seq_one_letter_code
_entity_poly.pdbx_strand_id
1 'polypeptide(L)'
;MTQKLRSALTASAASVAFLLLVPSANALDEDAAKALFKKNDCTKCHAPAKEKKGPSLKKIASKEKGKPDIEAKLIKHMTSGEKVKLDDGTEEEHKVLDTKDKAEMKNLVEWILSH
;
A
#
# COMPACT_ATOMS: atom_id res chain seq x y z
N MET A 1 61.78 -7.68 52.05
CA MET A 1 61.32 -8.27 50.81
C MET A 1 59.82 -7.91 50.63
N THR A 2 59.55 -6.94 49.88
CA THR A 2 58.22 -6.40 49.72
C THR A 2 57.57 -6.84 48.38
N GLN A 3 56.60 -7.71 48.46
CA GLN A 3 55.81 -8.10 47.29
C GLN A 3 54.68 -7.08 47.07
N LYS A 4 54.76 -6.40 45.96
CA LYS A 4 53.69 -5.50 45.50
C LYS A 4 52.58 -6.31 44.84
N LEU A 5 51.40 -6.34 45.46
CA LEU A 5 50.20 -6.85 44.85
C LEU A 5 49.77 -5.84 43.76
N ARG A 6 49.71 -6.32 42.51
CA ARG A 6 49.11 -5.58 41.41
C ARG A 6 47.66 -6.01 41.30
N SER A 7 46.76 -5.13 41.73
CA SER A 7 45.35 -5.29 41.50
C SER A 7 45.01 -4.98 40.03
N ALA A 8 44.57 -5.99 39.29
CA ALA A 8 44.05 -5.82 37.96
C ALA A 8 42.56 -5.41 38.06
N LEU A 9 42.27 -4.18 37.69
CA LEU A 9 40.91 -3.76 37.46
C LEU A 9 40.45 -4.29 36.12
N THR A 10 39.52 -5.23 36.12
CA THR A 10 38.80 -5.66 34.94
C THR A 10 37.60 -4.70 34.72
N ALA A 11 37.74 -3.82 33.75
CA ALA A 11 36.66 -2.99 33.31
C ALA A 11 35.67 -3.84 32.46
N SER A 12 34.51 -4.13 33.01
CA SER A 12 33.41 -4.78 32.32
C SER A 12 32.69 -3.74 31.47
N ALA A 13 32.92 -3.75 30.16
CA ALA A 13 32.19 -2.93 29.23
C ALA A 13 30.81 -3.57 29.00
N ALA A 14 29.79 -2.99 29.63
CA ALA A 14 28.40 -3.33 29.33
C ALA A 14 28.01 -2.73 27.99
N SER A 15 27.98 -3.55 26.94
CA SER A 15 27.44 -3.16 25.64
C SER A 15 25.93 -3.08 25.72
N VAL A 16 25.41 -1.87 25.83
CA VAL A 16 23.95 -1.61 25.68
C VAL A 16 23.61 -1.76 24.20
N ALA A 17 23.03 -2.89 23.84
CA ALA A 17 22.44 -3.07 22.51
C ALA A 17 21.20 -2.18 22.41
N PHE A 18 21.33 -1.07 21.71
CA PHE A 18 20.20 -0.19 21.38
C PHE A 18 19.40 -0.89 20.27
N LEU A 19 18.34 -1.59 20.66
CA LEU A 19 17.33 -2.11 19.72
C LEU A 19 16.63 -0.90 19.10
N LEU A 20 17.05 -0.53 17.91
CA LEU A 20 16.33 0.40 17.05
C LEU A 20 15.02 -0.28 16.67
N LEU A 21 13.93 0.11 17.34
CA LEU A 21 12.58 -0.16 16.87
C LEU A 21 12.40 0.60 15.57
N VAL A 22 12.73 -0.05 14.46
CA VAL A 22 12.35 0.43 13.12
C VAL A 22 10.84 0.31 13.05
N PRO A 23 10.09 1.42 12.87
CA PRO A 23 8.65 1.31 12.64
C PRO A 23 8.45 0.46 11.40
N SER A 24 7.74 -0.65 11.53
CA SER A 24 7.36 -1.50 10.40
C SER A 24 6.57 -0.63 9.43
N ALA A 25 7.11 -0.39 8.22
CA ALA A 25 6.29 0.10 7.13
C ALA A 25 5.12 -0.87 7.01
N ASN A 26 3.87 -0.36 7.04
CA ASN A 26 2.69 -1.19 6.95
C ASN A 26 2.81 -2.09 5.72
N ALA A 27 2.98 -3.39 5.92
CA ALA A 27 2.97 -4.36 4.84
C ALA A 27 1.59 -4.34 4.19
N LEU A 28 1.54 -4.57 2.87
CA LEU A 28 0.29 -4.70 2.13
C LEU A 28 -0.61 -5.76 2.78
N ASP A 29 -1.82 -5.34 3.14
CA ASP A 29 -2.89 -6.23 3.58
C ASP A 29 -3.79 -6.55 2.39
N GLU A 30 -3.48 -7.65 1.73
CA GLU A 30 -4.18 -8.10 0.53
C GLU A 30 -5.64 -8.46 0.80
N ASP A 31 -5.94 -9.09 1.93
CA ASP A 31 -7.31 -9.50 2.29
C ASP A 31 -8.19 -8.28 2.57
N ALA A 32 -7.66 -7.30 3.29
CA ALA A 32 -8.37 -6.04 3.51
C ALA A 32 -8.59 -5.27 2.20
N ALA A 33 -7.62 -5.24 1.31
CA ALA A 33 -7.77 -4.61 0.00
C ALA A 33 -8.84 -5.29 -0.86
N LYS A 34 -8.85 -6.61 -0.92
CA LYS A 34 -9.87 -7.41 -1.62
C LYS A 34 -11.27 -7.18 -1.04
N ALA A 35 -11.38 -7.15 0.28
CA ALA A 35 -12.64 -6.90 0.96
C ALA A 35 -13.19 -5.51 0.62
N LEU A 36 -12.35 -4.46 0.68
CA LEU A 36 -12.73 -3.10 0.32
C LEU A 36 -13.14 -2.99 -1.16
N PHE A 37 -12.40 -3.62 -2.05
CA PHE A 37 -12.67 -3.68 -3.48
C PHE A 37 -14.04 -4.32 -3.77
N LYS A 38 -14.32 -5.44 -3.14
CA LYS A 38 -15.61 -6.15 -3.27
C LYS A 38 -16.77 -5.35 -2.67
N LYS A 39 -16.58 -4.78 -1.47
CA LYS A 39 -17.58 -3.98 -0.77
C LYS A 39 -18.06 -2.78 -1.58
N ASN A 40 -17.17 -2.18 -2.34
CA ASN A 40 -17.47 -1.02 -3.19
C ASN A 40 -17.88 -1.38 -4.62
N ASP A 41 -18.26 -2.62 -4.89
CA ASP A 41 -18.71 -3.08 -6.20
C ASP A 41 -17.68 -2.89 -7.35
N CYS A 42 -16.41 -2.72 -7.03
CA CYS A 42 -15.36 -2.53 -8.04
C CYS A 42 -15.25 -3.73 -8.99
N THR A 43 -15.61 -4.92 -8.52
CA THR A 43 -15.65 -6.16 -9.31
C THR A 43 -16.64 -6.14 -10.46
N LYS A 44 -17.61 -5.22 -10.47
CA LYS A 44 -18.55 -5.06 -11.60
C LYS A 44 -17.86 -4.58 -12.86
N CYS A 45 -16.81 -3.75 -12.70
CA CYS A 45 -16.09 -3.14 -13.82
C CYS A 45 -14.64 -3.60 -13.96
N HIS A 46 -14.02 -4.08 -12.89
CA HIS A 46 -12.63 -4.49 -12.87
C HIS A 46 -12.46 -5.94 -12.43
N ALA A 47 -11.60 -6.66 -13.11
CA ALA A 47 -11.14 -8.00 -12.71
C ALA A 47 -9.61 -8.04 -12.65
N PRO A 48 -8.99 -9.00 -11.94
CA PRO A 48 -7.53 -9.05 -11.82
C PRO A 48 -6.78 -9.04 -13.15
N ALA A 49 -7.17 -9.91 -14.08
CA ALA A 49 -6.45 -10.08 -15.35
C ALA A 49 -7.34 -9.96 -16.61
N LYS A 50 -8.66 -9.88 -16.42
CA LYS A 50 -9.63 -9.81 -17.52
C LYS A 50 -10.23 -8.41 -17.60
N GLU A 51 -10.30 -7.87 -18.81
CA GLU A 51 -11.04 -6.63 -19.05
C GLU A 51 -12.55 -6.88 -18.97
N LYS A 52 -13.25 -5.94 -18.39
CA LYS A 52 -14.72 -5.88 -18.29
C LYS A 52 -15.17 -4.53 -18.83
N LYS A 53 -16.11 -3.85 -18.17
CA LYS A 53 -16.47 -2.46 -18.50
C LYS A 53 -15.31 -1.50 -18.29
N GLY A 54 -14.43 -1.79 -17.33
CA GLY A 54 -13.20 -1.07 -17.07
C GLY A 54 -11.97 -1.95 -17.30
N PRO A 55 -10.76 -1.34 -17.27
CA PRO A 55 -9.51 -2.07 -17.44
C PRO A 55 -9.28 -3.09 -16.34
N SER A 56 -8.56 -4.18 -16.66
CA SER A 56 -8.10 -5.13 -15.64
C SER A 56 -7.13 -4.47 -14.66
N LEU A 57 -7.02 -5.01 -13.45
CA LEU A 57 -6.04 -4.52 -12.46
C LEU A 57 -4.61 -4.64 -12.99
N LYS A 58 -4.31 -5.73 -13.69
CA LYS A 58 -3.03 -5.93 -14.36
C LYS A 58 -2.72 -4.83 -15.39
N LYS A 59 -3.71 -4.42 -16.17
CA LYS A 59 -3.55 -3.32 -17.14
C LYS A 59 -3.34 -1.98 -16.44
N ILE A 60 -4.08 -1.70 -15.37
CA ILE A 60 -3.88 -0.50 -14.55
C ILE A 60 -2.46 -0.49 -13.99
N ALA A 61 -2.04 -1.59 -13.35
CA ALA A 61 -0.71 -1.69 -12.78
C ALA A 61 0.39 -1.49 -13.82
N SER A 62 0.30 -2.15 -14.98
CA SER A 62 1.32 -2.02 -16.04
C SER A 62 1.41 -0.61 -16.61
N LYS A 63 0.29 0.12 -16.68
CA LYS A 63 0.23 1.48 -17.22
C LYS A 63 0.65 2.54 -16.21
N GLU A 64 0.32 2.34 -14.94
CA GLU A 64 0.38 3.40 -13.93
C GLU A 64 1.53 3.23 -12.93
N LYS A 65 2.02 2.01 -12.71
CA LYS A 65 3.08 1.72 -11.75
C LYS A 65 4.35 2.52 -12.03
N GLY A 66 4.90 3.12 -10.99
CA GLY A 66 6.13 3.92 -11.09
C GLY A 66 5.94 5.35 -11.57
N LYS A 67 4.74 5.76 -11.94
CA LYS A 67 4.48 7.16 -12.28
C LYS A 67 4.52 8.06 -11.05
N PRO A 68 5.00 9.31 -11.16
CA PRO A 68 4.96 10.24 -10.05
C PRO A 68 3.50 10.52 -9.64
N ASP A 69 3.28 10.67 -8.34
CA ASP A 69 1.97 10.98 -7.74
C ASP A 69 0.85 9.96 -8.04
N ILE A 70 1.21 8.73 -8.42
CA ILE A 70 0.22 7.73 -8.82
C ILE A 70 -0.76 7.37 -7.69
N GLU A 71 -0.30 7.29 -6.45
CA GLU A 71 -1.17 7.03 -5.29
C GLU A 71 -2.26 8.11 -5.18
N ALA A 72 -1.87 9.38 -5.20
CA ALA A 72 -2.82 10.50 -5.13
C ALA A 72 -3.80 10.52 -6.31
N LYS A 73 -3.31 10.20 -7.51
CA LYS A 73 -4.14 10.14 -8.72
C LYS A 73 -5.18 9.03 -8.64
N LEU A 74 -4.79 7.84 -8.21
CA LEU A 74 -5.72 6.72 -8.07
C LEU A 74 -6.71 6.95 -6.94
N ILE A 75 -6.29 7.51 -5.82
CA ILE A 75 -7.21 7.90 -4.73
C ILE A 75 -8.23 8.93 -5.23
N LYS A 76 -7.78 9.96 -5.95
CA LYS A 76 -8.68 10.96 -6.55
C LYS A 76 -9.67 10.29 -7.50
N HIS A 77 -9.21 9.41 -8.37
CA HIS A 77 -10.07 8.66 -9.30
C HIS A 77 -11.16 7.87 -8.58
N MET A 78 -10.82 7.23 -7.46
CA MET A 78 -11.74 6.41 -6.68
C MET A 78 -12.65 7.20 -5.73
N THR A 79 -12.42 8.49 -5.55
CA THR A 79 -13.14 9.31 -4.56
C THR A 79 -13.88 10.50 -5.13
N SER A 80 -13.62 10.88 -6.38
CA SER A 80 -14.19 12.08 -6.99
C SER A 80 -15.51 11.85 -7.73
N GLY A 81 -15.86 10.61 -8.08
CA GLY A 81 -17.04 10.33 -8.90
C GLY A 81 -16.92 10.87 -10.32
N GLU A 82 -15.70 11.07 -10.82
CA GLU A 82 -15.48 11.58 -12.17
C GLU A 82 -16.10 10.66 -13.25
N LYS A 83 -16.52 11.25 -14.35
CA LYS A 83 -17.02 10.49 -15.48
C LYS A 83 -15.88 9.73 -16.15
N VAL A 84 -16.13 8.47 -16.44
CA VAL A 84 -15.21 7.58 -17.15
C VAL A 84 -15.87 7.11 -18.45
N LYS A 85 -15.10 7.07 -19.51
CA LYS A 85 -15.55 6.55 -20.80
C LYS A 85 -15.35 5.04 -20.83
N LEU A 86 -16.41 4.32 -21.14
CA LEU A 86 -16.40 2.87 -21.29
C LEU A 86 -16.00 2.45 -22.71
N ASP A 87 -15.64 1.19 -22.89
CA ASP A 87 -15.19 0.65 -24.17
C ASP A 87 -16.28 0.72 -25.27
N ASP A 88 -17.55 0.73 -24.88
CA ASP A 88 -18.68 0.91 -25.80
C ASP A 88 -18.94 2.38 -26.20
N GLY A 89 -18.13 3.31 -25.71
CA GLY A 89 -18.24 4.74 -25.97
C GLY A 89 -19.22 5.50 -25.07
N THR A 90 -19.93 4.82 -24.18
CA THR A 90 -20.76 5.46 -23.16
C THR A 90 -19.93 6.02 -22.02
N GLU A 91 -20.52 6.91 -21.23
CA GLU A 91 -19.90 7.48 -20.04
C GLU A 91 -20.72 7.15 -18.79
N GLU A 92 -20.03 6.76 -17.74
CA GLU A 92 -20.61 6.54 -16.41
C GLU A 92 -19.82 7.31 -15.35
N GLU A 93 -20.47 7.66 -14.24
CA GLU A 93 -19.74 8.15 -13.07
C GLU A 93 -18.99 7.00 -12.41
N HIS A 94 -17.70 7.21 -12.15
CA HIS A 94 -16.91 6.21 -11.44
C HIS A 94 -17.42 6.06 -10.01
N LYS A 95 -17.50 4.81 -9.54
CA LYS A 95 -17.93 4.50 -8.17
C LYS A 95 -17.03 5.20 -7.16
N VAL A 96 -17.63 5.85 -6.19
CA VAL A 96 -16.94 6.50 -5.08
C VAL A 96 -16.78 5.50 -3.93
N LEU A 97 -15.55 5.41 -3.40
CA LEU A 97 -15.28 4.61 -2.20
C LEU A 97 -16.10 5.13 -1.01
N ASP A 98 -16.65 4.21 -0.23
CA ASP A 98 -17.42 4.52 0.97
C ASP A 98 -16.56 4.73 2.22
N THR A 99 -15.26 4.52 2.14
CA THR A 99 -14.30 4.81 3.22
C THR A 99 -13.69 6.19 3.06
N LYS A 100 -13.36 6.82 4.20
CA LYS A 100 -12.55 8.03 4.28
C LYS A 100 -11.19 7.77 4.95
N ASP A 101 -10.92 6.53 5.30
CA ASP A 101 -9.66 6.12 5.90
C ASP A 101 -8.54 6.11 4.84
N LYS A 102 -7.57 6.99 5.02
CA LYS A 102 -6.44 7.12 4.09
C LYS A 102 -5.56 5.88 4.05
N ALA A 103 -5.43 5.16 5.17
CA ALA A 103 -4.64 3.93 5.22
C ALA A 103 -5.31 2.81 4.42
N GLU A 104 -6.63 2.68 4.49
CA GLU A 104 -7.39 1.73 3.65
C GLU A 104 -7.29 2.05 2.17
N MET A 105 -7.41 3.34 1.81
CA MET A 105 -7.26 3.78 0.41
C MET A 105 -5.87 3.49 -0.12
N LYS A 106 -4.84 3.81 0.64
CA LYS A 106 -3.44 3.53 0.28
C LYS A 106 -3.20 2.04 0.10
N ASN A 107 -3.67 1.22 1.03
CA ASN A 107 -3.56 -0.23 0.95
C ASN A 107 -4.25 -0.78 -0.32
N LEU A 108 -5.41 -0.26 -0.67
CA LEU A 108 -6.11 -0.63 -1.90
C LEU A 108 -5.31 -0.25 -3.14
N VAL A 109 -4.72 0.95 -3.20
CA VAL A 109 -3.87 1.39 -4.31
C VAL A 109 -2.65 0.48 -4.45
N GLU A 110 -1.96 0.19 -3.36
CA GLU A 110 -0.79 -0.70 -3.36
C GLU A 110 -1.15 -2.10 -3.88
N TRP A 111 -2.30 -2.61 -3.46
CA TRP A 111 -2.80 -3.89 -3.95
C TRP A 111 -3.11 -3.85 -5.46
N ILE A 112 -3.81 -2.83 -5.95
CA ILE A 112 -4.08 -2.66 -7.38
C ILE A 112 -2.78 -2.63 -8.18
N LEU A 113 -1.79 -1.88 -7.72
CA LEU A 113 -0.50 -1.74 -8.39
C LEU A 113 0.41 -2.97 -8.26
N SER A 114 0.06 -3.93 -7.44
CA SER A 114 0.81 -5.18 -7.25
C SER A 114 0.50 -6.27 -8.30
N HIS A 115 -0.49 -6.06 -9.15
CA HIS A 115 -0.94 -7.02 -10.18
C HIS A 115 -0.02 -7.12 -11.39
#